data_7f55a1844eba3ba61e51967ff9c05f8c
#
_entry.id   7f55a1844eba3ba61e51967ff9c05f8c
#
_cell.length_a   1.000
_cell.length_b   1.000
_cell.length_c   1.000
_cell.angle_alpha   90.00
_cell.angle_beta   90.00
_cell.angle_gamma   90.00
#
_symmetry.space_group_name_H-M   'P 1'
#
loop_
_entity.id
_entity.type
_entity.pdbx_description
1 polymer ?
#
loop_
_entity_poly.entity_id
_entity_poly.type
_entity_poly.pdbx_seq_one_letter_code
_entity_poly.pdbx_strand_id
1 'polypeptide(L)'
;MVIKRGKVSFCVNRKKDCFEHLRQYIGKKLSIRQKQNNLSVCTKYSRHVLLTSDKTIENAIHLKQKECDFRLREHIGHNLRCVGYGNGALQNVSLECEDCWTILYDVEK
;
A
#
# COMPACT_ATOMS: atom_id res chain seq x y z
N MET A 1 16.70 -12.77 17.63
CA MET A 1 16.38 -12.46 17.25
C MET A 1 16.23 -12.38 16.72
N VAL A 2 16.59 -12.30 16.56
CA VAL A 2 16.35 -11.95 15.86
C VAL A 2 16.30 -11.66 15.33
N ILE A 3 16.52 -11.65 15.12
CA ILE A 3 16.53 -11.27 14.66
C ILE A 3 16.45 -11.05 14.03
N LYS A 4 16.59 -10.99 13.66
CA LYS A 4 16.45 -10.74 13.12
C LYS A 4 16.29 -10.14 12.78
N ARG A 5 16.75 -9.83 12.81
CA ARG A 5 16.45 -9.22 12.51
C ARG A 5 16.29 -8.59 11.88
N GLY A 6 16.61 -8.31 11.83
CA GLY A 6 16.45 -7.64 11.33
C GLY A 6 15.84 -7.60 10.26
N LYS A 7 15.66 -7.94 9.87
CA LYS A 7 15.07 -7.92 8.95
C LYS A 7 13.88 -7.96 9.04
N VAL A 8 13.63 -7.81 9.49
CA VAL A 8 12.66 -7.92 9.61
C VAL A 8 11.70 -7.36 9.03
N SER A 9 11.21 -7.20 8.87
CA SER A 9 10.48 -6.76 8.21
C SER A 9 9.39 -7.28 7.81
N PHE A 10 8.58 -6.90 7.59
CA PHE A 10 7.69 -7.63 7.53
C PHE A 10 6.39 -6.94 7.60
N CYS A 11 5.73 -6.75 8.62
CA CYS A 11 4.51 -5.98 8.70
C CYS A 11 4.82 -4.53 8.98
N VAL A 12 4.34 -3.64 8.14
CA VAL A 12 4.42 -2.22 8.42
C VAL A 12 3.10 -1.85 9.05
N ASN A 13 3.07 -1.79 10.39
CA ASN A 13 1.82 -1.62 11.11
C ASN A 13 1.67 -0.28 11.81
N ARG A 14 2.78 0.36 12.14
CA ARG A 14 2.70 1.63 12.83
C ARG A 14 2.41 2.76 11.84
N LYS A 15 1.61 3.73 12.30
CA LYS A 15 1.21 4.86 11.46
C LYS A 15 2.43 5.57 10.85
N LYS A 16 3.46 5.80 11.64
CA LYS A 16 4.67 6.45 11.17
C LYS A 16 5.33 5.64 10.06
N ASP A 17 5.43 4.33 10.25
CA ASP A 17 6.09 3.47 9.28
C ASP A 17 5.25 3.36 8.00
N CYS A 18 3.93 3.34 8.13
CA CYS A 18 3.05 3.33 6.98
C CYS A 18 3.21 4.58 6.15
N PHE A 19 3.33 5.74 6.80
CA PHE A 19 3.54 6.99 6.10
C PHE A 19 4.85 6.96 5.31
N GLU A 20 5.94 6.56 5.98
CA GLU A 20 7.25 6.50 5.32
C GLU A 20 7.26 5.48 4.20
N HIS A 21 6.50 4.41 4.37
CA HIS A 21 6.42 3.38 3.34
C HIS A 21 5.67 3.88 2.10
N LEU A 22 4.50 4.46 2.31
CA LEU A 22 3.66 4.94 1.21
C LEU A 22 4.31 6.08 0.44
N ARG A 23 5.02 6.98 1.11
CA ARG A 23 5.58 8.14 0.44
C ARG A 23 6.58 7.76 -0.65
N GLN A 24 7.18 6.58 -0.53
CA GLN A 24 8.14 6.12 -1.53
C GLN A 24 7.50 5.84 -2.88
N TYR A 25 6.18 5.68 -2.89
CA TYR A 25 5.46 5.33 -4.12
C TYR A 25 4.72 6.50 -4.75
N ILE A 26 4.89 7.69 -4.20
CA ILE A 26 4.30 8.88 -4.82
C ILE A 26 4.86 9.02 -6.23
N GLY A 27 3.94 9.17 -7.21
CA GLY A 27 4.31 9.30 -8.61
C GLY A 27 4.51 7.98 -9.33
N LYS A 28 4.45 6.86 -8.63
CA LYS A 28 4.56 5.55 -9.27
C LYS A 28 3.21 5.07 -9.74
N LYS A 29 3.20 4.34 -10.85
CA LYS A 29 1.97 3.72 -11.33
C LYS A 29 1.76 2.41 -10.61
N LEU A 30 0.56 2.22 -10.08
CA LEU A 30 0.23 1.09 -9.24
C LEU A 30 -0.96 0.34 -9.80
N SER A 31 -1.06 -0.93 -9.44
CA SER A 31 -2.19 -1.76 -9.82
C SER A 31 -2.46 -2.78 -8.73
N ILE A 32 -3.65 -3.40 -8.81
CA ILE A 32 -4.03 -4.44 -7.86
C ILE A 32 -3.77 -5.79 -8.49
N ARG A 33 -3.16 -6.69 -7.72
CA ARG A 33 -2.96 -8.08 -8.12
C ARG A 33 -3.75 -8.97 -7.20
N GLN A 34 -4.36 -9.98 -7.78
CA GLN A 34 -5.10 -10.98 -7.02
C GLN A 34 -4.38 -12.32 -7.15
N LYS A 35 -4.11 -12.93 -6.00
CA LYS A 35 -3.53 -14.26 -5.97
C LYS A 35 -4.29 -15.07 -4.95
N GLN A 36 -5.02 -16.08 -5.40
CA GLN A 36 -5.92 -16.83 -4.55
C GLN A 36 -6.92 -15.85 -3.90
N ASN A 37 -6.98 -15.80 -2.59
CA ASN A 37 -7.88 -14.89 -1.88
C ASN A 37 -7.23 -13.58 -1.48
N ASN A 38 -5.96 -13.40 -1.80
CA ASN A 38 -5.23 -12.22 -1.36
C ASN A 38 -5.22 -11.15 -2.44
N LEU A 39 -5.36 -9.90 -1.99
CA LEU A 39 -5.24 -8.75 -2.86
C LEU A 39 -4.01 -7.94 -2.46
N SER A 40 -3.30 -7.45 -3.44
CA SER A 40 -2.08 -6.67 -3.20
C SER A 40 -2.05 -5.48 -4.12
N VAL A 41 -1.55 -4.35 -3.60
CA VAL A 41 -1.26 -3.18 -4.43
C VAL A 41 0.23 -3.20 -4.70
N CYS A 42 0.60 -3.15 -5.97
CA CYS A 42 2.01 -3.22 -6.34
C CYS A 42 2.33 -2.26 -7.47
N THR A 43 3.61 -1.96 -7.61
CA THR A 43 4.07 -1.12 -8.71
C THR A 43 3.85 -1.88 -10.02
N LYS A 44 3.39 -1.14 -11.03
CA LYS A 44 2.95 -1.74 -12.27
C LYS A 44 4.09 -2.42 -13.03
N TYR A 45 5.28 -1.86 -12.96
CA TYR A 45 6.38 -2.34 -13.77
C TYR A 45 7.42 -3.14 -12.99
N SER A 46 7.66 -2.82 -11.73
CA SER A 46 8.68 -3.50 -10.94
C SER A 46 8.13 -4.53 -9.97
N ARG A 47 6.82 -4.56 -9.80
CA ARG A 47 6.12 -5.56 -8.97
C ARG A 47 6.47 -5.49 -7.48
N HIS A 48 6.91 -4.34 -7.01
CA HIS A 48 7.08 -4.15 -5.58
C HIS A 48 5.72 -4.04 -4.93
N VAL A 49 5.50 -4.81 -3.88
CA VAL A 49 4.21 -4.80 -3.18
C VAL A 49 4.26 -3.74 -2.10
N LEU A 50 3.25 -2.89 -2.08
CA LEU A 50 3.18 -1.79 -1.13
C LEU A 50 2.17 -2.08 -0.02
N LEU A 51 1.10 -2.79 -0.34
CA LEU A 51 0.03 -3.10 0.60
C LEU A 51 -0.56 -4.45 0.22
N THR A 52 -0.84 -5.32 1.20
CA THR A 52 -1.28 -6.66 0.88
C THR A 52 -2.01 -7.31 2.06
N SER A 53 -2.84 -8.30 1.76
CA SER A 53 -3.41 -9.18 2.77
C SER A 53 -2.61 -10.48 2.90
N ASP A 54 -1.61 -10.68 2.06
CA ASP A 54 -0.81 -11.90 2.07
C ASP A 54 0.28 -11.78 3.11
N LYS A 55 0.17 -12.55 4.19
CA LYS A 55 1.09 -12.47 5.33
C LYS A 55 2.50 -12.96 5.00
N THR A 56 2.67 -13.63 3.87
CA THR A 56 3.99 -14.12 3.49
C THR A 56 4.83 -13.06 2.79
N ILE A 57 4.21 -11.96 2.37
CA ILE A 57 4.93 -10.88 1.70
C ILE A 57 5.51 -9.94 2.74
N GLU A 58 6.83 -9.69 2.63
CA GLU A 58 7.53 -8.82 3.56
C GLU A 58 7.61 -7.40 3.03
N ASN A 59 7.93 -6.47 3.92
CA ASN A 59 8.19 -5.06 3.56
C ASN A 59 7.00 -4.41 2.88
N ALA A 60 5.81 -4.73 3.36
CA ALA A 60 4.58 -4.14 2.84
C ALA A 60 3.66 -3.81 4.01
N ILE A 61 2.71 -2.93 3.76
CA ILE A 61 1.66 -2.66 4.72
C ILE A 61 0.71 -3.85 4.67
N HIS A 62 0.47 -4.48 5.80
CA HIS A 62 -0.41 -5.64 5.87
C HIS A 62 -1.76 -5.26 6.43
N LEU A 63 -2.80 -5.50 5.65
CA LEU A 63 -4.17 -5.36 6.09
C LEU A 63 -4.80 -6.73 6.16
N LYS A 64 -5.85 -6.87 6.95
CA LYS A 64 -6.59 -8.12 6.99
C LYS A 64 -7.25 -8.35 5.64
N GLN A 65 -7.44 -9.62 5.30
CA GLN A 65 -8.05 -9.97 4.02
C GLN A 65 -9.39 -9.27 3.83
N LYS A 66 -10.21 -9.26 4.87
CA LYS A 66 -11.52 -8.64 4.81
C LYS A 66 -11.41 -7.15 4.48
N GLU A 67 -10.43 -6.48 5.06
CA GLU A 67 -10.23 -5.06 4.83
C GLU A 67 -9.70 -4.80 3.43
N CYS A 68 -8.77 -5.63 2.96
CA CYS A 68 -8.30 -5.52 1.58
C CYS A 68 -9.43 -5.74 0.59
N ASP A 69 -10.27 -6.73 0.84
CA ASP A 69 -11.41 -6.97 -0.03
C ASP A 69 -12.33 -5.76 -0.08
N PHE A 70 -12.61 -5.17 1.07
CA PHE A 70 -13.50 -4.03 1.15
C PHE A 70 -12.94 -2.82 0.39
N ARG A 71 -11.64 -2.58 0.51
CA ARG A 71 -11.03 -1.39 -0.08
C ARG A 71 -10.64 -1.56 -1.55
N LEU A 72 -10.28 -2.77 -1.97
CA LEU A 72 -9.60 -2.96 -3.25
C LEU A 72 -10.37 -3.74 -4.29
N ARG A 73 -11.28 -4.62 -3.87
CA ARG A 73 -11.88 -5.58 -4.82
C ARG A 73 -12.54 -4.92 -6.01
N GLU A 74 -13.24 -3.82 -5.79
CA GLU A 74 -13.96 -3.14 -6.87
C GLU A 74 -13.05 -2.38 -7.80
N HIS A 75 -11.76 -2.30 -7.47
CA HIS A 75 -10.81 -1.53 -8.25
C HIS A 75 -9.78 -2.42 -8.97
N ILE A 76 -10.00 -3.73 -8.96
CA ILE A 76 -9.14 -4.65 -9.71
C ILE A 76 -9.20 -4.27 -11.19
N GLY A 77 -8.02 -4.12 -11.81
CA GLY A 77 -7.93 -3.70 -13.20
C GLY A 77 -7.86 -2.19 -13.39
N HIS A 78 -8.07 -1.44 -12.31
CA HIS A 78 -8.00 0.02 -12.39
C HIS A 78 -6.58 0.51 -12.16
N ASN A 79 -6.33 1.75 -12.59
CA ASN A 79 -5.05 2.40 -12.37
C ASN A 79 -5.07 3.09 -11.02
N LEU A 80 -4.07 2.81 -10.20
CA LEU A 80 -3.95 3.40 -8.87
C LEU A 80 -2.69 4.26 -8.80
N ARG A 81 -2.67 5.14 -7.82
CA ARG A 81 -1.50 5.99 -7.58
C ARG A 81 -1.44 6.41 -6.12
N CYS A 82 -0.26 6.79 -5.66
CA CYS A 82 -0.09 7.44 -4.37
C CYS A 82 0.08 8.93 -4.60
N VAL A 83 -0.63 9.72 -3.82
CA VAL A 83 -0.61 11.18 -3.93
C VAL A 83 -0.21 11.76 -2.58
N GLY A 84 0.72 12.70 -2.61
CA GLY A 84 1.12 13.39 -1.39
C GLY A 84 0.39 14.70 -1.26
N TYR A 85 -0.02 15.03 -0.05
CA TYR A 85 -0.71 16.27 0.25
C TYR A 85 -0.01 16.99 1.38
N GLY A 86 -0.01 18.30 1.33
CA GLY A 86 0.58 19.09 2.39
C GLY A 86 0.70 20.54 1.99
N ASN A 87 0.92 21.37 2.97
CA ASN A 87 1.08 22.81 2.77
C ASN A 87 2.51 23.16 3.14
N GLY A 88 3.40 23.10 2.14
CA GLY A 88 4.83 23.33 2.37
C GLY A 88 5.59 22.05 2.66
N ALA A 89 5.10 21.22 3.56
CA ALA A 89 5.70 19.94 3.87
C ALA A 89 4.68 18.83 3.65
N LEU A 90 5.17 17.64 3.38
CA LEU A 90 4.30 16.49 3.15
C LEU A 90 3.61 16.10 4.46
N GLN A 91 2.28 16.13 4.47
CA GLN A 91 1.48 15.86 5.67
C GLN A 91 0.66 14.59 5.57
N ASN A 92 0.34 14.15 4.36
CA ASN A 92 -0.56 13.02 4.15
C ASN A 92 -0.19 12.34 2.85
N VAL A 93 -0.26 11.02 2.81
CA VAL A 93 -0.07 10.25 1.58
C VAL A 93 -1.29 9.37 1.41
N SER A 94 -1.86 9.39 0.23
CA SER A 94 -3.12 8.73 -0.07
C SER A 94 -2.94 7.76 -1.23
N LEU A 95 -3.48 6.56 -1.08
CA LEU A 95 -3.57 5.59 -2.17
C LEU A 95 -4.94 5.80 -2.82
N GLU A 96 -4.94 6.20 -4.07
CA GLU A 96 -6.16 6.60 -4.77
C GLU A 96 -6.35 5.81 -6.05
N CYS A 97 -7.61 5.59 -6.42
CA CYS A 97 -7.96 5.02 -7.71
C CYS A 97 -8.17 6.16 -8.70
N GLU A 98 -7.35 6.18 -9.75
CA GLU A 98 -7.44 7.22 -10.77
C GLU A 98 -8.74 7.12 -11.58
N ASP A 99 -9.24 5.90 -11.75
CA ASP A 99 -10.43 5.68 -12.57
C ASP A 99 -11.71 6.02 -11.85
N CYS A 100 -11.73 5.86 -10.52
CA CYS A 100 -12.93 6.11 -9.71
C CYS A 100 -12.86 7.39 -8.90
N TRP A 101 -11.70 8.00 -8.80
CA TRP A 101 -11.47 9.19 -7.99
C TRP A 101 -11.82 8.95 -6.53
N THR A 102 -11.51 7.76 -6.02
CA THR A 102 -11.76 7.40 -4.63
C THR A 102 -10.46 7.15 -3.89
N ILE A 103 -10.49 7.44 -2.60
CA ILE A 103 -9.36 7.14 -1.73
C ILE A 103 -9.55 5.73 -1.19
N LEU A 104 -8.54 4.90 -1.38
CA LEU A 104 -8.58 3.51 -0.94
C LEU A 104 -7.92 3.32 0.41
N TYR A 105 -6.92 4.12 0.70
CA TYR A 105 -6.16 4.01 1.94
C TYR A 105 -5.33 5.28 2.07
N ASP A 106 -5.24 5.84 3.27
CA ASP A 106 -4.40 7.03 3.44
C ASP A 106 -3.80 7.05 4.83
N VAL A 107 -2.71 7.78 4.96
CA VAL A 107 -1.97 7.89 6.21
C VAL A 107 -1.50 9.33 6.39
N GLU A 108 -1.76 9.87 7.57
CA GLU A 108 -1.23 11.17 7.96
C GLU A 108 0.14 11.00 8.60
N LYS A 109 0.96 12.02 8.44
CA LYS A 109 2.28 12.05 9.04
C LYS A 109 2.22 12.04 10.57
#